data_88919addde1d70b33765cc35dfe8f9ad
#
_entry.id   88919addde1d70b33765cc35dfe8f9ad
#
_cell.length_a   1.000
_cell.length_b   1.000
_cell.length_c   1.000
_cell.angle_alpha   90.00
_cell.angle_beta   90.00
_cell.angle_gamma   90.00
#
_symmetry.space_group_name_H-M   'P 1'
#
loop_
_entity.id
_entity.type
_entity.pdbx_description
1 polymer ?
#
loop_
_entity_poly.entity_id
_entity_poly.type
_entity_poly.pdbx_seq_one_letter_code
_entity_poly.pdbx_strand_id
1 'polypeptide(L)'
;NRKLLKTDHVIAISNYVRDLIISQHVEVENRLTVVHRGVDIDLFNPNNVNQTRIVNLVEGLAIPEDEPVIMLPARATKWKGHRILLQALAKIKDRPFICLMIGAGDGKPAFVSELVRYGQQLGLEGRFRLTPLVDDMPAALMVADVVAMPSITPEPFGRVALEAQAMGRPVVAFGHGGATESIRHGETGWLAIPNDVDSLAMA
;
A
#
# COMPACT_ATOMS: atom_id res chain seq x y z
N ASN A 1 -18.54 -14.49 -5.11
CA ASN A 1 -18.76 -15.90 -4.79
C ASN A 1 -20.22 -16.10 -4.37
N ARG A 2 -21.08 -16.54 -5.30
CA ARG A 2 -22.54 -16.70 -5.08
C ARG A 2 -22.91 -17.58 -3.88
N LYS A 3 -22.03 -18.46 -3.42
CA LYS A 3 -22.28 -19.31 -2.23
C LYS A 3 -22.31 -18.50 -0.92
N LEU A 4 -21.45 -17.48 -0.79
CA LEU A 4 -21.42 -16.62 0.39
C LEU A 4 -22.68 -15.76 0.51
N LEU A 5 -23.35 -15.47 -0.62
CA LEU A 5 -24.57 -14.66 -0.62
C LEU A 5 -25.84 -15.46 -0.25
N LYS A 6 -25.72 -16.76 -0.05
CA LYS A 6 -26.85 -17.64 0.38
C LYS A 6 -26.92 -17.85 1.89
N THR A 7 -26.07 -17.17 2.66
CA THR A 7 -26.07 -17.21 4.13
C THR A 7 -27.17 -16.32 4.71
N ASP A 8 -27.54 -16.54 5.97
CA ASP A 8 -28.58 -15.75 6.66
C ASP A 8 -28.20 -14.28 6.75
N HIS A 9 -26.92 -13.96 6.88
CA HIS A 9 -26.40 -12.60 6.96
C HIS A 9 -25.08 -12.46 6.19
N VAL A 10 -24.85 -11.26 5.61
CA VAL A 10 -23.63 -10.93 4.87
C VAL A 10 -22.94 -9.75 5.55
N ILE A 11 -21.63 -9.88 5.79
CA ILE A 11 -20.80 -8.79 6.30
C ILE A 11 -19.93 -8.27 5.16
N ALA A 12 -20.03 -6.96 4.86
CA ALA A 12 -19.14 -6.24 3.97
C ALA A 12 -18.06 -5.52 4.79
N ILE A 13 -16.81 -5.56 4.32
CA ILE A 13 -15.67 -4.97 5.05
C ILE A 13 -15.47 -3.48 4.80
N SER A 14 -16.25 -2.90 3.91
CA SER A 14 -16.26 -1.47 3.57
C SER A 14 -17.59 -1.10 2.90
N ASN A 15 -17.90 0.18 2.84
CA ASN A 15 -19.04 0.67 2.06
C ASN A 15 -18.84 0.39 0.57
N TYR A 16 -17.61 0.54 0.07
CA TYR A 16 -17.28 0.16 -1.30
C TYR A 16 -17.66 -1.29 -1.62
N VAL A 17 -17.32 -2.24 -0.74
CA VAL A 17 -17.67 -3.67 -0.92
C VAL A 17 -19.16 -3.89 -0.79
N ARG A 18 -19.86 -3.20 0.14
CA ARG A 18 -21.32 -3.21 0.25
C ARG A 18 -21.96 -2.80 -1.08
N ASP A 19 -21.57 -1.64 -1.61
CA ASP A 19 -22.18 -1.07 -2.81
C ASP A 19 -21.92 -1.96 -4.04
N LEU A 20 -20.71 -2.55 -4.11
CA LEU A 20 -20.38 -3.54 -5.13
C LEU A 20 -21.24 -4.81 -5.04
N ILE A 21 -21.52 -5.29 -3.82
CA ILE A 21 -22.40 -6.45 -3.62
C ILE A 21 -23.83 -6.11 -4.01
N ILE A 22 -24.37 -4.98 -3.53
CA ILE A 22 -25.75 -4.56 -3.81
C ILE A 22 -25.95 -4.31 -5.31
N SER A 23 -24.99 -3.72 -6.01
CA SER A 23 -25.07 -3.47 -7.45
C SER A 23 -25.24 -4.76 -8.28
N GLN A 24 -24.77 -5.90 -7.75
CA GLN A 24 -24.86 -7.20 -8.42
C GLN A 24 -25.91 -8.12 -7.81
N HIS A 25 -26.33 -7.86 -6.56
CA HIS A 25 -27.15 -8.74 -5.73
C HIS A 25 -28.01 -7.92 -4.79
N VAL A 26 -28.96 -7.15 -5.31
CA VAL A 26 -29.88 -6.30 -4.53
C VAL A 26 -30.69 -7.10 -3.49
N GLU A 27 -30.91 -8.37 -3.74
CA GLU A 27 -31.66 -9.28 -2.86
C GLU A 27 -31.00 -9.49 -1.47
N VAL A 28 -29.73 -9.12 -1.30
CA VAL A 28 -29.04 -9.27 -0.01
C VAL A 28 -29.03 -7.98 0.83
N GLU A 29 -29.52 -6.87 0.31
CA GLU A 29 -29.43 -5.55 0.95
C GLU A 29 -29.97 -5.55 2.39
N ASN A 30 -31.14 -6.15 2.60
CA ASN A 30 -31.80 -6.20 3.93
C ASN A 30 -31.09 -7.07 4.97
N ARG A 31 -30.08 -7.85 4.57
CA ARG A 31 -29.30 -8.75 5.44
C ARG A 31 -27.80 -8.52 5.30
N LEU A 32 -27.40 -7.35 4.81
CA LEU A 32 -26.01 -6.95 4.66
C LEU A 32 -25.68 -5.85 5.65
N THR A 33 -24.60 -6.06 6.42
CA THR A 33 -24.07 -5.07 7.36
C THR A 33 -22.63 -4.75 7.01
N VAL A 34 -22.26 -3.47 7.10
CA VAL A 34 -20.86 -3.06 6.97
C VAL A 34 -20.19 -3.15 8.34
N VAL A 35 -19.10 -3.94 8.40
CA VAL A 35 -18.20 -4.00 9.54
C VAL A 35 -16.80 -3.75 9.01
N HIS A 36 -16.29 -2.54 9.20
CA HIS A 36 -14.95 -2.18 8.76
C HIS A 36 -13.89 -3.06 9.44
N ARG A 37 -12.86 -3.40 8.67
CA ARG A 37 -11.71 -4.07 9.28
C ARG A 37 -10.96 -3.10 10.18
N GLY A 38 -10.43 -3.64 11.29
CA GLY A 38 -9.50 -2.93 12.15
C GLY A 38 -8.04 -3.26 11.83
N VAL A 39 -7.16 -2.64 12.59
CA VAL A 39 -5.73 -2.94 12.70
C VAL A 39 -5.45 -3.37 14.15
N ASP A 40 -4.51 -4.27 14.33
CA ASP A 40 -4.01 -4.64 15.65
C ASP A 40 -3.10 -3.50 16.16
N ILE A 41 -3.64 -2.67 17.05
CA ILE A 41 -2.95 -1.50 17.61
C ILE A 41 -1.90 -1.85 18.65
N ASP A 42 -1.86 -3.07 19.14
CA ASP A 42 -0.80 -3.56 20.02
C ASP A 42 0.41 -3.98 19.17
N LEU A 43 0.17 -4.62 18.03
CA LEU A 43 1.20 -4.98 17.06
C LEU A 43 1.73 -3.75 16.31
N PHE A 44 0.83 -2.95 15.72
CA PHE A 44 1.17 -1.73 14.98
C PHE A 44 1.14 -0.51 15.91
N ASN A 45 2.12 -0.44 16.80
CA ASN A 45 2.31 0.62 17.78
C ASN A 45 3.77 1.11 17.75
N PRO A 46 4.02 2.39 17.41
CA PRO A 46 5.37 2.94 17.36
C PRO A 46 6.16 2.74 18.67
N ASN A 47 5.48 2.81 19.82
CA ASN A 47 6.10 2.66 21.12
C ASN A 47 6.60 1.22 21.41
N ASN A 48 6.10 0.24 20.66
CA ASN A 48 6.49 -1.17 20.78
C ASN A 48 7.63 -1.54 19.81
N VAL A 49 8.14 -0.59 19.02
CA VAL A 49 9.27 -0.81 18.11
C VAL A 49 10.53 -0.17 18.72
N ASN A 50 11.45 -1.00 19.18
CA ASN A 50 12.72 -0.51 19.74
C ASN A 50 13.75 -0.20 18.63
N GLN A 51 14.76 0.61 18.99
CA GLN A 51 15.83 1.06 18.10
C GLN A 51 16.57 -0.10 17.41
N THR A 52 16.84 -1.19 18.12
CA THR A 52 17.57 -2.35 17.58
C THR A 52 16.84 -2.99 16.39
N ARG A 53 15.51 -3.10 16.47
CA ARG A 53 14.69 -3.65 15.37
C ARG A 53 14.79 -2.77 14.13
N ILE A 54 14.79 -1.44 14.32
CA ILE A 54 14.91 -0.48 13.22
C ILE A 54 16.31 -0.57 12.60
N VAL A 55 17.37 -0.55 13.41
CA VAL A 55 18.76 -0.64 12.93
C VAL A 55 19.00 -1.92 12.14
N ASN A 56 18.60 -3.07 12.68
CA ASN A 56 18.75 -4.36 12.00
C ASN A 56 18.06 -4.36 10.62
N LEU A 57 16.92 -3.71 10.51
CA LEU A 57 16.18 -3.63 9.26
C LEU A 57 16.84 -2.66 8.27
N VAL A 58 17.30 -1.50 8.73
CA VAL A 58 18.02 -0.52 7.91
C VAL A 58 19.30 -1.15 7.34
N GLU A 59 20.10 -1.83 8.18
CA GLU A 59 21.30 -2.54 7.77
C GLU A 59 20.99 -3.70 6.81
N GLY A 60 20.01 -4.54 7.18
CA GLY A 60 19.60 -5.71 6.36
C GLY A 60 19.07 -5.35 4.98
N LEU A 61 18.41 -4.20 4.85
CA LEU A 61 17.93 -3.66 3.57
C LEU A 61 18.93 -2.67 2.95
N ALA A 62 20.06 -2.38 3.62
CA ALA A 62 21.10 -1.41 3.22
C ALA A 62 20.49 -0.05 2.84
N ILE A 63 19.61 0.50 3.69
CA ILE A 63 18.90 1.76 3.44
C ILE A 63 19.89 2.93 3.66
N PRO A 64 20.00 3.90 2.72
CA PRO A 64 20.81 5.09 2.92
C PRO A 64 20.33 5.91 4.13
N GLU A 65 21.27 6.48 4.91
CA GLU A 65 20.94 7.23 6.14
C GLU A 65 20.22 8.56 5.88
N ASP A 66 20.53 9.22 4.77
CA ASP A 66 20.09 10.60 4.51
C ASP A 66 19.04 10.70 3.40
N GLU A 67 18.44 9.60 2.96
CA GLU A 67 17.44 9.62 1.91
C GLU A 67 16.03 9.31 2.45
N PRO A 68 15.01 10.13 2.13
CA PRO A 68 13.63 9.79 2.43
C PRO A 68 13.22 8.44 1.87
N VAL A 69 12.49 7.66 2.67
CA VAL A 69 12.06 6.31 2.33
C VAL A 69 10.60 6.30 1.89
N ILE A 70 10.36 6.02 0.62
CA ILE A 70 9.04 5.73 0.08
C ILE A 70 8.83 4.23 0.12
N MET A 71 7.78 3.74 0.77
CA MET A 71 7.56 2.31 0.93
C MET A 71 6.27 1.85 0.25
N LEU A 72 6.36 0.78 -0.55
CA LEU A 72 5.20 0.05 -1.08
C LEU A 72 5.19 -1.37 -0.50
N PRO A 73 4.45 -1.64 0.60
CA PRO A 73 4.35 -2.98 1.16
C PRO A 73 3.28 -3.80 0.42
N ALA A 74 3.70 -4.45 -0.65
CA ALA A 74 2.80 -5.26 -1.47
C ALA A 74 3.55 -6.31 -2.31
N ARG A 75 2.97 -7.50 -2.45
CA ARG A 75 3.44 -8.49 -3.42
C ARG A 75 3.39 -7.92 -4.84
N ALA A 76 4.40 -8.21 -5.66
CA ALA A 76 4.44 -7.78 -7.05
C ALA A 76 3.33 -8.45 -7.86
N THR A 77 2.24 -7.72 -8.01
CA THR A 77 1.11 -8.07 -8.88
C THR A 77 0.72 -6.83 -9.69
N LYS A 78 0.20 -7.04 -10.90
CA LYS A 78 -0.12 -5.93 -11.81
C LYS A 78 -1.03 -4.88 -11.16
N TRP A 79 -2.04 -5.33 -10.41
CA TRP A 79 -3.05 -4.45 -9.82
C TRP A 79 -2.58 -3.63 -8.61
N LYS A 80 -1.46 -4.03 -7.94
CA LYS A 80 -0.87 -3.29 -6.80
C LYS A 80 -0.10 -2.02 -7.21
N GLY A 81 0.05 -1.76 -8.50
CA GLY A 81 0.51 -0.48 -8.99
C GLY A 81 2.02 -0.24 -8.93
N HIS A 82 2.85 -1.29 -8.79
CA HIS A 82 4.32 -1.15 -8.80
C HIS A 82 4.82 -0.38 -10.02
N ARG A 83 4.25 -0.67 -11.21
CA ARG A 83 4.66 -0.02 -12.46
C ARG A 83 4.29 1.47 -12.49
N ILE A 84 3.09 1.83 -12.05
CA ILE A 84 2.65 3.22 -12.01
C ILE A 84 3.40 4.02 -10.94
N LEU A 85 3.78 3.37 -9.81
CA LEU A 85 4.65 3.99 -8.83
C LEU A 85 6.02 4.31 -9.43
N LEU A 86 6.66 3.39 -10.17
CA LEU A 86 7.92 3.68 -10.86
C LEU A 86 7.79 4.87 -11.82
N GLN A 87 6.67 5.01 -12.53
CA GLN A 87 6.43 6.18 -13.38
C GLN A 87 6.34 7.48 -12.58
N ALA A 88 5.63 7.47 -11.45
CA ALA A 88 5.53 8.64 -10.58
C ALA A 88 6.89 9.01 -9.97
N LEU A 89 7.66 8.03 -9.49
CA LEU A 89 9.01 8.23 -8.97
C LEU A 89 9.96 8.83 -10.03
N ALA A 90 9.83 8.44 -11.29
CA ALA A 90 10.63 9.01 -12.37
C ALA A 90 10.38 10.50 -12.59
N LYS A 91 9.19 11.02 -12.23
CA LYS A 91 8.86 12.45 -12.32
C LYS A 91 9.51 13.28 -11.21
N ILE A 92 9.88 12.63 -10.10
CA ILE A 92 10.52 13.26 -8.95
C ILE A 92 11.98 12.82 -8.76
N LYS A 93 12.58 12.20 -9.77
CA LYS A 93 13.94 11.62 -9.69
C LYS A 93 15.05 12.64 -9.36
N ASP A 94 14.80 13.91 -9.55
CA ASP A 94 15.74 14.99 -9.18
C ASP A 94 15.79 15.28 -7.67
N ARG A 95 14.87 14.67 -6.90
CA ARG A 95 14.86 14.71 -5.43
C ARG A 95 15.54 13.46 -4.86
N PRO A 96 16.19 13.54 -3.69
CA PRO A 96 16.72 12.37 -3.01
C PRO A 96 15.55 11.50 -2.49
N PHE A 97 15.62 10.20 -2.69
CA PHE A 97 14.76 9.18 -2.08
C PHE A 97 15.29 7.77 -2.36
N ILE A 98 14.88 6.83 -1.54
CA ILE A 98 14.92 5.39 -1.84
C ILE A 98 13.48 4.82 -1.79
N CYS A 99 13.09 4.04 -2.77
CA CYS A 99 11.81 3.35 -2.76
C CYS A 99 11.98 1.88 -2.40
N LEU A 100 11.33 1.43 -1.34
CA LEU A 100 11.33 0.03 -0.88
C LEU A 100 9.99 -0.62 -1.25
N MET A 101 10.02 -1.58 -2.15
CA MET A 101 8.85 -2.40 -2.52
C MET A 101 8.91 -3.72 -1.78
N ILE A 102 8.45 -3.72 -0.51
CA ILE A 102 8.51 -4.85 0.41
C ILE A 102 7.47 -5.91 0.03
N GLY A 103 7.91 -7.18 -0.07
CA GLY A 103 7.11 -8.30 -0.54
C GLY A 103 7.01 -8.38 -2.07
N ALA A 104 7.61 -7.43 -2.79
CA ALA A 104 7.63 -7.47 -4.25
C ALA A 104 8.58 -8.55 -4.79
N GLY A 105 9.67 -8.83 -4.07
CA GLY A 105 10.65 -9.87 -4.41
C GLY A 105 10.05 -11.28 -4.46
N ASP A 106 8.97 -11.52 -3.69
CA ASP A 106 8.24 -12.80 -3.68
C ASP A 106 7.22 -12.94 -4.83
N GLY A 107 7.20 -11.98 -5.74
CA GLY A 107 6.35 -12.00 -6.92
C GLY A 107 6.77 -13.04 -7.95
N LYS A 108 5.98 -13.14 -9.03
CA LYS A 108 6.35 -13.99 -10.16
C LYS A 108 7.68 -13.50 -10.76
N PRO A 109 8.72 -14.35 -10.91
CA PRO A 109 10.07 -13.92 -11.34
C PRO A 109 10.09 -13.09 -12.64
N ALA A 110 9.27 -13.46 -13.63
CA ALA A 110 9.17 -12.71 -14.88
C ALA A 110 8.65 -11.28 -14.68
N PHE A 111 7.69 -11.08 -13.78
CA PHE A 111 7.14 -9.74 -13.50
C PHE A 111 8.10 -8.92 -12.64
N VAL A 112 8.79 -9.54 -11.69
CA VAL A 112 9.85 -8.88 -10.89
C VAL A 112 10.97 -8.39 -11.83
N SER A 113 11.46 -9.25 -12.74
CA SER A 113 12.48 -8.86 -13.74
C SER A 113 11.99 -7.78 -14.70
N GLU A 114 10.70 -7.78 -15.06
CA GLU A 114 10.08 -6.71 -15.86
C GLU A 114 10.13 -5.37 -15.10
N LEU A 115 9.76 -5.35 -13.81
CA LEU A 115 9.78 -4.14 -12.99
C LEU A 115 11.19 -3.57 -12.86
N VAL A 116 12.20 -4.43 -12.62
CA VAL A 116 13.60 -3.98 -12.53
C VAL A 116 14.04 -3.30 -13.83
N ARG A 117 13.86 -3.97 -14.98
CA ARG A 117 14.20 -3.37 -16.29
C ARG A 117 13.44 -2.07 -16.55
N TYR A 118 12.18 -2.05 -16.18
CA TYR A 118 11.36 -0.86 -16.39
C TYR A 118 11.84 0.33 -15.54
N GLY A 119 12.18 0.10 -14.27
CA GLY A 119 12.77 1.14 -13.41
C GLY A 119 14.09 1.66 -13.97
N GLN A 120 14.96 0.78 -14.48
CA GLN A 120 16.22 1.17 -15.14
C GLN A 120 15.96 2.03 -16.39
N GLN A 121 14.99 1.65 -17.25
CA GLN A 121 14.60 2.45 -18.42
C GLN A 121 14.09 3.85 -18.05
N LEU A 122 13.50 4.00 -16.88
CA LEU A 122 13.03 5.29 -16.34
C LEU A 122 14.15 6.11 -15.66
N GLY A 123 15.37 5.59 -15.58
CA GLY A 123 16.51 6.24 -14.94
C GLY A 123 16.43 6.21 -13.41
N LEU A 124 15.83 5.16 -12.84
CA LEU A 124 15.70 4.95 -11.38
C LEU A 124 16.71 3.92 -10.86
N GLU A 125 17.81 3.66 -11.56
CA GLU A 125 18.82 2.71 -11.11
C GLU A 125 19.37 3.11 -9.73
N GLY A 126 19.43 2.15 -8.81
CA GLY A 126 19.85 2.38 -7.41
C GLY A 126 18.81 3.04 -6.51
N ARG A 127 17.71 3.61 -7.07
CA ARG A 127 16.70 4.36 -6.32
C ARG A 127 15.48 3.54 -5.89
N PHE A 128 15.42 2.28 -6.23
CA PHE A 128 14.36 1.40 -5.75
C PHE A 128 14.89 -0.01 -5.52
N ARG A 129 14.23 -0.72 -4.64
CA ARG A 129 14.52 -2.13 -4.34
C ARG A 129 13.23 -2.93 -4.23
N LEU A 130 13.24 -4.11 -4.82
CA LEU A 130 12.19 -5.12 -4.66
C LEU A 130 12.72 -6.16 -3.67
N THR A 131 12.19 -6.15 -2.45
CA THR A 131 12.63 -7.06 -1.39
C THR A 131 11.62 -8.19 -1.17
N PRO A 132 12.00 -9.32 -0.61
CA PRO A 132 11.05 -10.26 -0.02
C PRO A 132 10.18 -9.58 1.05
N LEU A 133 9.12 -10.28 1.47
CA LEU A 133 8.36 -9.87 2.64
C LEU A 133 9.30 -9.88 3.86
N VAL A 134 9.15 -8.88 4.71
CA VAL A 134 9.85 -8.84 6.00
C VAL A 134 8.88 -9.30 7.10
N ASP A 135 9.40 -10.04 8.07
CA ASP A 135 8.59 -10.56 9.19
C ASP A 135 8.19 -9.44 10.15
N ASP A 136 9.04 -8.42 10.31
CA ASP A 136 8.81 -7.28 11.19
C ASP A 136 8.27 -6.06 10.41
N MET A 137 7.00 -6.15 10.00
CA MET A 137 6.32 -5.03 9.32
C MET A 137 6.17 -3.77 10.18
N PRO A 138 5.92 -3.84 11.50
CA PRO A 138 5.94 -2.65 12.33
C PRO A 138 7.28 -1.89 12.27
N ALA A 139 8.42 -2.58 12.38
CA ALA A 139 9.73 -1.94 12.25
C ALA A 139 9.96 -1.40 10.84
N ALA A 140 9.53 -2.12 9.80
CA ALA A 140 9.61 -1.65 8.42
C ALA A 140 8.83 -0.33 8.23
N LEU A 141 7.61 -0.27 8.72
CA LEU A 141 6.81 0.96 8.64
C LEU A 141 7.43 2.13 9.42
N MET A 142 8.17 1.87 10.52
CA MET A 142 8.90 2.92 11.23
C MET A 142 10.03 3.54 10.40
N VAL A 143 10.58 2.83 9.44
CA VAL A 143 11.62 3.33 8.52
C VAL A 143 11.03 4.16 7.38
N ALA A 144 9.77 3.97 7.05
CA ALA A 144 9.13 4.70 5.96
C ALA A 144 8.82 6.15 6.35
N ASP A 145 9.11 7.11 5.48
CA ASP A 145 8.61 8.48 5.58
C ASP A 145 7.22 8.61 4.95
N VAL A 146 6.97 7.88 3.85
CA VAL A 146 5.70 7.82 3.15
C VAL A 146 5.41 6.38 2.73
N VAL A 147 4.17 5.94 2.94
CA VAL A 147 3.69 4.64 2.44
C VAL A 147 2.83 4.84 1.20
N ALA A 148 3.23 4.24 0.08
CA ALA A 148 2.49 4.30 -1.17
C ALA A 148 1.57 3.07 -1.33
N MET A 149 0.31 3.30 -1.67
CA MET A 149 -0.68 2.28 -1.99
C MET A 149 -1.37 2.59 -3.33
N PRO A 150 -0.64 2.58 -4.46
CA PRO A 150 -1.14 3.01 -5.77
C PRO A 150 -1.83 1.87 -6.52
N SER A 151 -2.72 1.13 -5.86
CA SER A 151 -3.46 0.02 -6.47
C SER A 151 -4.30 0.52 -7.64
N ILE A 152 -4.06 -0.03 -8.85
CA ILE A 152 -4.73 0.43 -10.09
C ILE A 152 -6.18 -0.04 -10.22
N THR A 153 -6.56 -1.02 -9.41
CA THR A 153 -7.96 -1.41 -9.23
C THR A 153 -8.38 -1.14 -7.79
N PRO A 154 -9.64 -0.77 -7.55
CA PRO A 154 -10.10 -0.43 -6.21
C PRO A 154 -9.81 -1.54 -5.18
N GLU A 155 -9.15 -1.18 -4.11
CA GLU A 155 -8.94 -2.07 -2.96
C GLU A 155 -10.27 -2.31 -2.25
N PRO A 156 -10.57 -3.54 -1.85
CA PRO A 156 -11.75 -3.80 -1.02
C PRO A 156 -11.77 -3.02 0.30
N PHE A 157 -10.59 -2.78 0.90
CA PHE A 157 -10.46 -2.04 2.15
C PHE A 157 -9.12 -1.28 2.27
N GLY A 158 -7.97 -1.91 1.99
CA GLY A 158 -6.65 -1.29 2.08
C GLY A 158 -6.05 -1.37 3.49
N ARG A 159 -5.86 -2.59 4.02
CA ARG A 159 -5.25 -2.80 5.35
C ARG A 159 -3.92 -2.10 5.57
N VAL A 160 -3.09 -2.06 4.53
CA VAL A 160 -1.78 -1.37 4.55
C VAL A 160 -1.91 0.09 4.96
N ALA A 161 -2.98 0.78 4.53
CA ALA A 161 -3.22 2.16 4.92
C ALA A 161 -3.45 2.29 6.43
N LEU A 162 -4.24 1.38 7.04
CA LEU A 162 -4.46 1.41 8.49
C LEU A 162 -3.20 1.04 9.27
N GLU A 163 -2.46 0.05 8.82
CA GLU A 163 -1.20 -0.40 9.43
C GLU A 163 -0.17 0.76 9.43
N ALA A 164 -0.03 1.45 8.30
CA ALA A 164 0.85 2.62 8.17
C ALA A 164 0.42 3.78 9.07
N GLN A 165 -0.87 4.13 9.06
CA GLN A 165 -1.42 5.21 9.89
C GLN A 165 -1.31 4.92 11.39
N ALA A 166 -1.52 3.65 11.82
CA ALA A 166 -1.30 3.24 13.20
C ALA A 166 0.17 3.41 13.63
N MET A 167 1.12 3.27 12.69
CA MET A 167 2.54 3.53 12.90
C MET A 167 2.92 5.01 12.70
N GLY A 168 1.94 5.92 12.57
CA GLY A 168 2.17 7.35 12.38
C GLY A 168 2.75 7.71 11.00
N ARG A 169 2.58 6.86 9.99
CA ARG A 169 3.10 7.09 8.64
C ARG A 169 2.02 7.59 7.70
N PRO A 170 2.23 8.72 6.99
CA PRO A 170 1.30 9.21 5.99
C PRO A 170 1.21 8.24 4.83
N VAL A 171 0.02 8.14 4.23
CA VAL A 171 -0.24 7.22 3.11
C VAL A 171 -0.60 8.01 1.86
N VAL A 172 0.04 7.69 0.74
CA VAL A 172 -0.37 8.16 -0.58
C VAL A 172 -1.04 7.01 -1.33
N ALA A 173 -2.29 7.19 -1.74
CA ALA A 173 -3.06 6.14 -2.43
C ALA A 173 -3.92 6.74 -3.55
N PHE A 174 -4.38 5.89 -4.46
CA PHE A 174 -5.44 6.32 -5.38
C PHE A 174 -6.79 6.43 -4.68
N GLY A 175 -7.52 7.53 -4.97
CA GLY A 175 -8.80 7.87 -4.37
C GLY A 175 -9.97 7.03 -4.87
N HIS A 176 -9.91 5.70 -4.71
CA HIS A 176 -10.98 4.78 -5.06
C HIS A 176 -11.05 3.57 -4.11
N GLY A 177 -12.19 2.88 -4.14
CA GLY A 177 -12.43 1.70 -3.29
C GLY A 177 -12.35 2.03 -1.80
N GLY A 178 -11.93 1.06 -1.00
CA GLY A 178 -11.82 1.21 0.46
C GLY A 178 -10.73 2.21 0.92
N ALA A 179 -9.83 2.66 0.03
CA ALA A 179 -8.85 3.69 0.37
C ALA A 179 -9.52 5.02 0.76
N THR A 180 -10.64 5.37 0.12
CA THR A 180 -11.41 6.58 0.43
C THR A 180 -12.11 6.52 1.80
N GLU A 181 -12.25 5.34 2.38
CA GLU A 181 -12.85 5.14 3.69
C GLU A 181 -11.81 5.07 4.81
N SER A 182 -10.56 4.74 4.47
CA SER A 182 -9.47 4.55 5.43
C SER A 182 -8.48 5.72 5.49
N ILE A 183 -8.45 6.60 4.47
CA ILE A 183 -7.53 7.74 4.39
C ILE A 183 -8.33 9.04 4.38
N ARG A 184 -8.04 9.94 5.31
CA ARG A 184 -8.52 11.32 5.31
C ARG A 184 -7.52 12.19 4.53
N HIS A 185 -7.95 12.63 3.34
CA HIS A 185 -7.09 13.45 2.46
C HIS A 185 -6.64 14.74 3.16
N GLY A 186 -5.34 14.99 3.15
CA GLY A 186 -4.73 16.15 3.81
C GLY A 186 -4.51 16.04 5.33
N GLU A 187 -5.02 14.95 5.97
CA GLU A 187 -4.84 14.72 7.41
C GLU A 187 -3.99 13.48 7.70
N THR A 188 -4.44 12.30 7.23
CA THR A 188 -3.75 11.04 7.47
C THR A 188 -3.00 10.52 6.23
N GLY A 189 -3.11 11.22 5.12
CA GLY A 189 -2.46 10.89 3.85
C GLY A 189 -3.06 11.66 2.69
N TRP A 190 -2.69 11.29 1.47
CA TRP A 190 -3.14 11.94 0.24
C TRP A 190 -3.82 10.93 -0.69
N LEU A 191 -4.95 11.34 -1.25
CA LEU A 191 -5.68 10.60 -2.27
C LEU A 191 -5.40 11.23 -3.63
N ALA A 192 -4.63 10.52 -4.45
CA ALA A 192 -4.34 10.89 -5.83
C ALA A 192 -5.49 10.47 -6.76
N ILE A 193 -5.60 11.11 -7.92
CA ILE A 193 -6.56 10.75 -8.95
C ILE A 193 -6.27 9.31 -9.42
N PRO A 194 -7.27 8.42 -9.49
CA PRO A 194 -7.06 7.02 -9.87
C PRO A 194 -6.36 6.87 -11.22
N ASN A 195 -5.29 6.08 -11.22
CA ASN A 195 -4.45 5.77 -12.39
C ASN A 195 -3.76 6.98 -13.05
N ASP A 196 -3.71 8.13 -12.38
CA ASP A 196 -3.01 9.31 -12.84
C ASP A 196 -1.60 9.38 -12.22
N VAL A 197 -0.58 9.29 -13.09
CA VAL A 197 0.83 9.30 -12.68
C VAL A 197 1.26 10.66 -12.13
N ASP A 198 0.76 11.76 -12.73
CA ASP A 198 1.11 13.12 -12.31
C ASP A 198 0.51 13.42 -10.95
N SER A 199 -0.76 13.08 -10.76
CA SER A 199 -1.43 13.21 -9.48
C SER A 199 -0.74 12.38 -8.38
N LEU A 200 -0.27 11.16 -8.70
CA LEU A 200 0.48 10.32 -7.75
C LEU A 200 1.84 10.90 -7.40
N ALA A 201 2.53 11.52 -8.36
CA ALA A 201 3.83 12.13 -8.15
C ALA A 201 3.75 13.45 -7.36
N MET A 202 2.63 14.15 -7.45
CA MET A 202 2.38 15.41 -6.72
C MET A 202 1.94 15.18 -5.28
N ALA A 203 1.30 14.05 -5.01
CA ALA A 203 0.81 13.68 -3.69
C ALA A 203 1.93 13.22 -2.76
#